data_c0484e5e9f06c283986fa4fb295fc903
#
_entry.id   c0484e5e9f06c283986fa4fb295fc903
#
_cell.length_a   1.000
_cell.length_b   1.000
_cell.length_c   1.000
_cell.angle_alpha   90.00
_cell.angle_beta   90.00
_cell.angle_gamma   90.00
#
_symmetry.space_group_name_H-M   'P 1'
#
loop_
_entity.id
_entity.type
_entity.pdbx_description
1 polymer ?
#
loop_
_entity_poly.entity_id
_entity_poly.type
_entity_poly.pdbx_seq_one_letter_code
_entity_poly.pdbx_strand_id
1 'polypeptide(L)'
;LDPAIANDKELRQDYKFDESKADRTAEDELALDDEYAALSGIRDPRILVSTSRDPSSRLSSFAKEIRLLLPTSIRLNRGNLILPNLVDSAKAADLSDVILLHEHRGTPTAITISHLPHGPTASFSLHNVILRADIPNATRGTVSESYPHLIFEGFTTPFGQRVVKILKHLFPPREYGSKIGNRVVTFKNIEDNIELRHHVFVRTGHQSVELAEVGPRMTMRLFEVRAGTLENKDGDVEWHLNQYTRTSKKKDYL
;
A
#
# COMPACT_ATOMS: atom_id res chain seq x y z
N LEU A 1 35.45 -19.41 -26.44
CA LEU A 1 36.25 -18.82 -25.36
C LEU A 1 37.71 -19.12 -25.59
N ASP A 2 38.54 -18.08 -25.67
CA ASP A 2 39.99 -18.18 -25.91
C ASP A 2 40.64 -19.03 -24.79
N PRO A 3 41.44 -20.04 -25.09
CA PRO A 3 42.03 -20.92 -24.07
C PRO A 3 42.92 -20.18 -23.06
N ALA A 4 43.41 -18.97 -23.40
CA ALA A 4 44.14 -18.13 -22.48
C ALA A 4 43.24 -17.57 -21.35
N ILE A 5 42.00 -17.22 -21.65
CA ILE A 5 40.98 -16.73 -20.69
C ILE A 5 40.47 -17.86 -19.80
N ALA A 6 40.46 -19.10 -20.32
CA ALA A 6 40.01 -20.27 -19.58
C ALA A 6 40.95 -20.69 -18.44
N ASN A 7 42.22 -20.28 -18.49
CA ASN A 7 43.27 -20.67 -17.54
C ASN A 7 43.62 -19.57 -16.52
N ASP A 8 43.17 -18.33 -16.74
CA ASP A 8 43.43 -17.23 -15.82
C ASP A 8 42.34 -17.15 -14.77
N LYS A 9 42.71 -17.33 -13.49
CA LYS A 9 41.78 -17.33 -12.37
C LYS A 9 41.19 -15.96 -12.09
N GLU A 10 41.92 -14.87 -12.35
CA GLU A 10 41.44 -13.49 -12.13
C GLU A 10 40.48 -13.10 -13.25
N LEU A 11 40.81 -13.38 -14.50
CA LEU A 11 39.90 -13.18 -15.63
C LEU A 11 38.65 -14.07 -15.55
N ARG A 12 38.74 -15.25 -14.95
CA ARG A 12 37.55 -16.07 -14.65
C ARG A 12 36.63 -15.47 -13.59
N GLN A 13 37.18 -14.72 -12.66
CA GLN A 13 36.33 -13.98 -11.68
C GLN A 13 35.67 -12.78 -12.33
N ASP A 14 36.35 -12.07 -13.21
CA ASP A 14 35.79 -10.93 -13.95
C ASP A 14 34.76 -11.38 -15.02
N TYR A 15 34.92 -12.56 -15.59
CA TYR A 15 33.97 -13.15 -16.55
C TYR A 15 32.93 -14.07 -15.91
N LYS A 16 32.99 -14.36 -14.62
CA LYS A 16 31.85 -14.89 -13.92
C LYS A 16 30.83 -13.78 -13.89
N PHE A 17 29.85 -13.94 -14.75
CA PHE A 17 28.63 -13.13 -14.70
C PHE A 17 28.12 -13.16 -13.27
N ASP A 18 28.28 -12.05 -12.60
CA ASP A 18 27.82 -11.90 -11.23
C ASP A 18 26.32 -11.60 -11.31
N GLU A 19 25.52 -12.69 -11.28
CA GLU A 19 24.06 -12.60 -11.30
C GLU A 19 23.55 -11.57 -10.27
N SER A 20 24.24 -11.44 -9.13
CA SER A 20 23.86 -10.44 -8.11
C SER A 20 24.07 -9.00 -8.55
N LYS A 21 25.06 -8.73 -9.43
CA LYS A 21 25.29 -7.40 -10.00
C LYS A 21 24.39 -7.11 -11.19
N ALA A 22 24.13 -8.11 -12.02
CA ALA A 22 23.21 -7.97 -13.14
C ALA A 22 21.78 -7.76 -12.66
N ASP A 23 21.36 -8.49 -11.63
CA ASP A 23 20.05 -8.29 -11.00
C ASP A 23 19.93 -6.91 -10.37
N ARG A 24 20.97 -6.41 -9.71
CA ARG A 24 20.97 -5.05 -9.14
C ARG A 24 20.90 -3.98 -10.21
N THR A 25 21.60 -4.12 -11.33
CA THR A 25 21.54 -3.15 -12.43
C THR A 25 20.16 -3.17 -13.10
N ALA A 26 19.57 -4.35 -13.27
CA ALA A 26 18.22 -4.49 -13.80
C ALA A 26 17.17 -3.97 -12.81
N GLU A 27 17.37 -4.18 -11.50
CA GLU A 27 16.50 -3.61 -10.45
C GLU A 27 16.63 -2.09 -10.39
N ASP A 28 17.83 -1.54 -10.54
CA ASP A 28 18.07 -0.10 -10.56
C ASP A 28 17.49 0.56 -11.83
N GLU A 29 17.61 -0.08 -13.00
CA GLU A 29 16.98 0.36 -14.24
C GLU A 29 15.45 0.27 -14.17
N LEU A 30 14.91 -0.83 -13.63
CA LEU A 30 13.48 -0.97 -13.35
C LEU A 30 12.98 0.05 -12.33
N ALA A 31 13.82 0.47 -11.38
CA ALA A 31 13.48 1.51 -10.41
C ALA A 31 13.46 2.91 -11.03
N LEU A 32 14.25 3.17 -12.06
CA LEU A 32 14.24 4.43 -12.80
C LEU A 32 13.00 4.58 -13.69
N ASP A 33 12.51 3.49 -14.28
CA ASP A 33 11.29 3.46 -15.11
C ASP A 33 10.04 3.07 -14.31
N ASP A 34 10.15 3.03 -12.98
CA ASP A 34 9.06 2.63 -12.11
C ASP A 34 7.94 3.67 -12.07
N GLU A 35 6.73 3.18 -12.10
CA GLU A 35 5.51 3.97 -11.94
C GLU A 35 5.49 4.83 -10.66
N TYR A 36 6.24 4.45 -9.63
CA TYR A 36 6.37 5.16 -8.34
C TYR A 36 7.64 6.02 -8.23
N ALA A 37 8.43 6.16 -9.28
CA ALA A 37 9.71 6.90 -9.23
C ALA A 37 9.53 8.32 -8.69
N ALA A 38 8.48 9.03 -9.10
CA ALA A 38 8.17 10.38 -8.64
C ALA A 38 7.84 10.44 -7.13
N LEU A 39 7.30 9.36 -6.55
CA LEU A 39 6.95 9.28 -5.12
C LEU A 39 8.09 8.73 -4.26
N SER A 40 9.19 8.30 -4.87
CA SER A 40 10.35 7.77 -4.16
C SER A 40 11.27 8.85 -3.61
N GLY A 41 10.70 9.87 -2.93
CA GLY A 41 11.43 10.94 -2.26
C GLY A 41 11.46 12.28 -2.98
N ILE A 42 10.88 12.38 -4.19
CA ILE A 42 10.82 13.65 -4.96
C ILE A 42 9.53 14.39 -4.63
N ARG A 43 8.43 13.68 -4.45
CA ARG A 43 7.10 14.26 -4.26
C ARG A 43 6.30 13.50 -3.22
N ASP A 44 5.59 14.23 -2.37
CA ASP A 44 4.63 13.62 -1.45
C ASP A 44 3.39 13.11 -2.19
N PRO A 45 2.86 11.93 -1.82
CA PRO A 45 1.64 11.41 -2.39
C PRO A 45 0.46 12.34 -2.06
N ARG A 46 -0.41 12.56 -3.03
CA ARG A 46 -1.66 13.31 -2.89
C ARG A 46 -2.82 12.39 -3.22
N ILE A 47 -3.52 11.91 -2.19
CA ILE A 47 -4.46 10.80 -2.31
C ILE A 47 -5.89 11.29 -2.26
N LEU A 48 -6.72 10.81 -3.18
CA LEU A 48 -8.16 11.00 -3.15
C LEU A 48 -8.84 9.81 -2.49
N VAL A 49 -9.53 10.03 -1.37
CA VAL A 49 -10.35 9.01 -0.72
C VAL A 49 -11.81 9.26 -1.04
N SER A 50 -12.46 8.31 -1.69
CA SER A 50 -13.87 8.36 -2.04
C SER A 50 -14.58 7.04 -1.70
N THR A 51 -15.90 7.04 -1.83
CA THR A 51 -16.75 5.89 -1.49
C THR A 51 -17.54 5.40 -2.70
N SER A 52 -18.23 4.27 -2.55
CA SER A 52 -19.32 3.89 -3.45
C SER A 52 -20.40 4.97 -3.49
N ARG A 53 -21.32 4.90 -4.45
CA ARG A 53 -22.48 5.78 -4.50
C ARG A 53 -23.36 5.53 -3.27
N ASP A 54 -24.01 6.58 -2.77
CA ASP A 54 -24.92 6.52 -1.61
C ASP A 54 -24.35 5.74 -0.41
N PRO A 55 -23.21 6.21 0.15
CA PRO A 55 -22.56 5.50 1.24
C PRO A 55 -23.37 5.55 2.51
N SER A 56 -23.42 4.44 3.24
CA SER A 56 -23.97 4.39 4.59
C SER A 56 -23.22 5.33 5.54
N SER A 57 -23.81 5.64 6.68
CA SER A 57 -23.15 6.43 7.73
C SER A 57 -21.87 5.74 8.22
N ARG A 58 -21.88 4.41 8.28
CA ARG A 58 -20.70 3.60 8.69
C ARG A 58 -19.56 3.68 7.66
N LEU A 59 -19.87 3.54 6.35
CA LEU A 59 -18.84 3.71 5.31
C LEU A 59 -18.31 5.15 5.29
N SER A 60 -19.18 6.15 5.47
CA SER A 60 -18.77 7.55 5.54
C SER A 60 -17.87 7.83 6.74
N SER A 61 -18.10 7.18 7.88
CA SER A 61 -17.23 7.27 9.06
C SER A 61 -15.90 6.55 8.80
N PHE A 62 -15.93 5.38 8.18
CA PHE A 62 -14.72 4.66 7.78
C PHE A 62 -13.86 5.47 6.81
N ALA A 63 -14.47 6.13 5.83
CA ALA A 63 -13.74 7.01 4.90
C ALA A 63 -13.06 8.20 5.61
N LYS A 64 -13.66 8.74 6.67
CA LYS A 64 -13.02 9.77 7.52
C LYS A 64 -11.79 9.20 8.25
N GLU A 65 -11.88 7.98 8.74
CA GLU A 65 -10.78 7.33 9.45
C GLU A 65 -9.62 6.96 8.52
N ILE A 66 -9.91 6.49 7.30
CA ILE A 66 -8.88 6.27 6.26
C ILE A 66 -8.21 7.59 5.89
N ARG A 67 -8.96 8.69 5.75
CA ARG A 67 -8.38 10.02 5.55
C ARG A 67 -7.44 10.42 6.69
N LEU A 68 -7.78 10.12 7.93
CA LEU A 68 -6.92 10.42 9.09
C LEU A 68 -5.70 9.50 9.17
N LEU A 69 -5.80 8.28 8.65
CA LEU A 69 -4.68 7.35 8.55
C LEU A 69 -3.62 7.85 7.56
N LEU A 70 -4.05 8.39 6.42
CA LEU A 70 -3.20 8.88 5.34
C LEU A 70 -3.04 10.41 5.45
N PRO A 71 -1.84 10.91 5.84
CA PRO A 71 -1.66 12.34 6.20
C PRO A 71 -1.95 13.31 5.05
N THR A 72 -1.65 12.92 3.82
CA THR A 72 -1.75 13.77 2.62
C THR A 72 -3.02 13.52 1.81
N SER A 73 -4.02 12.87 2.41
CA SER A 73 -5.24 12.49 1.71
C SER A 73 -6.35 13.54 1.82
N ILE A 74 -7.13 13.62 0.74
CA ILE A 74 -8.32 14.46 0.62
C ILE A 74 -9.54 13.54 0.49
N ARG A 75 -10.58 13.79 1.25
CA ARG A 75 -11.84 13.05 1.14
C ARG A 75 -12.81 13.78 0.21
N LEU A 76 -13.31 13.10 -0.79
CA LEU A 76 -14.36 13.58 -1.67
C LEU A 76 -15.62 12.70 -1.55
N ASN A 77 -16.76 13.34 -1.32
CA ASN A 77 -18.03 12.66 -1.42
C ASN A 77 -18.35 12.45 -2.90
N ARG A 78 -18.49 11.18 -3.30
CA ARG A 78 -18.66 10.81 -4.69
C ARG A 78 -19.97 11.34 -5.32
N GLY A 79 -21.07 11.31 -4.58
CA GLY A 79 -22.38 11.64 -5.12
C GLY A 79 -22.68 10.81 -6.37
N ASN A 80 -23.14 11.47 -7.44
CA ASN A 80 -23.48 10.82 -8.72
C ASN A 80 -22.30 10.70 -9.70
N LEU A 81 -21.08 11.10 -9.32
CA LEU A 81 -19.92 11.02 -10.22
C LEU A 81 -19.67 9.57 -10.66
N ILE A 82 -19.52 9.38 -11.97
CA ILE A 82 -19.09 8.11 -12.55
C ILE A 82 -17.58 7.95 -12.39
N LEU A 83 -17.09 6.71 -12.43
CA LEU A 83 -15.67 6.43 -12.18
C LEU A 83 -14.72 7.14 -13.15
N PRO A 84 -14.94 7.16 -14.48
CA PRO A 84 -14.08 7.90 -15.39
C PRO A 84 -13.93 9.37 -15.00
N ASN A 85 -15.04 10.07 -14.77
CA ASN A 85 -15.02 11.48 -14.41
C ASN A 85 -14.29 11.74 -13.07
N LEU A 86 -14.41 10.80 -12.13
CA LEU A 86 -13.67 10.88 -10.86
C LEU A 86 -12.17 10.78 -11.10
N VAL A 87 -11.73 9.82 -11.93
CA VAL A 87 -10.31 9.61 -12.26
C VAL A 87 -9.76 10.78 -13.07
N ASP A 88 -10.52 11.26 -14.07
CA ASP A 88 -10.12 12.43 -14.88
C ASP A 88 -9.98 13.68 -14.02
N SER A 89 -10.90 13.90 -13.08
CA SER A 89 -10.82 15.02 -12.14
C SER A 89 -9.62 14.88 -11.21
N ALA A 90 -9.29 13.66 -10.79
CA ALA A 90 -8.13 13.38 -9.96
C ALA A 90 -6.82 13.61 -10.73
N LYS A 91 -6.73 13.17 -11.99
CA LYS A 91 -5.60 13.44 -12.88
C LYS A 91 -5.43 14.95 -13.12
N ALA A 92 -6.52 15.66 -13.40
CA ALA A 92 -6.49 17.12 -13.60
C ALA A 92 -6.06 17.90 -12.35
N ALA A 93 -6.37 17.37 -11.16
CA ALA A 93 -5.95 17.94 -9.87
C ALA A 93 -4.53 17.52 -9.44
N ASP A 94 -3.82 16.79 -10.29
CA ASP A 94 -2.47 16.29 -10.04
C ASP A 94 -2.38 15.47 -8.75
N LEU A 95 -3.35 14.55 -8.56
CA LEU A 95 -3.36 13.59 -7.48
C LEU A 95 -2.57 12.33 -7.88
N SER A 96 -1.90 11.73 -6.92
CA SER A 96 -1.08 10.54 -7.15
C SER A 96 -1.87 9.24 -7.11
N ASP A 97 -2.92 9.19 -6.29
CA ASP A 97 -3.66 7.96 -6.05
C ASP A 97 -5.14 8.22 -5.78
N VAL A 98 -5.97 7.28 -6.15
CA VAL A 98 -7.40 7.25 -5.84
C VAL A 98 -7.71 6.00 -5.02
N ILE A 99 -8.28 6.19 -3.85
CA ILE A 99 -8.78 5.11 -3.00
C ILE A 99 -10.30 5.12 -3.04
N LEU A 100 -10.87 3.99 -3.46
CA LEU A 100 -12.31 3.79 -3.49
C LEU A 100 -12.72 2.75 -2.45
N LEU A 101 -13.60 3.15 -1.54
CA LEU A 101 -14.13 2.29 -0.50
C LEU A 101 -15.51 1.76 -0.90
N HIS A 102 -15.68 0.46 -0.76
CA HIS A 102 -16.93 -0.24 -1.07
C HIS A 102 -17.55 -0.83 0.18
N GLU A 103 -18.86 -0.94 0.16
CA GLU A 103 -19.62 -1.60 1.20
C GLU A 103 -20.65 -2.57 0.63
N HIS A 104 -21.05 -3.48 1.46
CA HIS A 104 -22.21 -4.33 1.23
C HIS A 104 -23.09 -4.34 2.48
N ARG A 105 -24.37 -3.97 2.32
CA ARG A 105 -25.34 -3.89 3.42
C ARG A 105 -24.84 -3.09 4.63
N GLY A 106 -24.24 -1.92 4.36
CA GLY A 106 -23.76 -1.02 5.43
C GLY A 106 -22.44 -1.44 6.09
N THR A 107 -21.79 -2.50 5.63
CA THR A 107 -20.50 -2.95 6.15
C THR A 107 -19.43 -2.71 5.09
N PRO A 108 -18.29 -2.04 5.41
CA PRO A 108 -17.17 -1.93 4.49
C PRO A 108 -16.63 -3.30 4.10
N THR A 109 -16.58 -3.59 2.79
CA THR A 109 -16.20 -4.92 2.27
C THR A 109 -15.02 -4.92 1.35
N ALA A 110 -14.68 -3.79 0.73
CA ALA A 110 -13.51 -3.73 -0.13
C ALA A 110 -12.89 -2.33 -0.19
N ILE A 111 -11.61 -2.30 -0.48
CA ILE A 111 -10.82 -1.11 -0.78
C ILE A 111 -10.10 -1.33 -2.11
N THR A 112 -10.23 -0.38 -3.02
CA THR A 112 -9.51 -0.37 -4.28
C THR A 112 -8.59 0.83 -4.29
N ILE A 113 -7.32 0.60 -4.57
CA ILE A 113 -6.24 1.59 -4.63
C ILE A 113 -5.79 1.65 -6.08
N SER A 114 -5.89 2.82 -6.69
CA SER A 114 -5.45 3.04 -8.07
C SER A 114 -4.44 4.15 -8.12
N HIS A 115 -3.25 3.84 -8.61
CA HIS A 115 -2.19 4.82 -8.84
C HIS A 115 -2.45 5.59 -10.14
N LEU A 116 -2.09 6.87 -10.17
CA LEU A 116 -2.26 7.75 -11.32
C LEU A 116 -0.89 8.21 -11.85
N PRO A 117 -0.75 8.48 -13.14
CA PRO A 117 -1.80 8.49 -14.17
C PRO A 117 -2.06 7.15 -14.86
N HIS A 118 -1.19 6.14 -14.69
CA HIS A 118 -1.19 4.92 -15.52
C HIS A 118 -1.53 3.61 -14.80
N GLY A 119 -1.66 3.64 -13.50
CA GLY A 119 -1.85 2.45 -12.66
C GLY A 119 -0.61 2.14 -11.84
N PRO A 120 -0.56 1.01 -11.14
CA PRO A 120 -1.51 -0.09 -11.12
C PRO A 120 -2.75 0.17 -10.29
N THR A 121 -3.74 -0.74 -10.41
CA THR A 121 -4.91 -0.78 -9.54
C THR A 121 -4.91 -2.07 -8.74
N ALA A 122 -4.86 -1.96 -7.42
CA ALA A 122 -4.92 -3.09 -6.49
C ALA A 122 -6.25 -3.09 -5.73
N SER A 123 -6.90 -4.22 -5.67
CA SER A 123 -8.19 -4.41 -5.02
C SER A 123 -8.08 -5.42 -3.88
N PHE A 124 -8.52 -5.01 -2.69
CA PHE A 124 -8.50 -5.83 -1.48
C PHE A 124 -9.92 -6.02 -0.96
N SER A 125 -10.25 -7.22 -0.53
CA SER A 125 -11.41 -7.47 0.31
C SER A 125 -11.09 -7.10 1.76
N LEU A 126 -12.05 -6.53 2.45
CA LEU A 126 -11.93 -6.12 3.85
C LEU A 126 -12.70 -7.06 4.76
N HIS A 127 -12.05 -7.44 5.84
CA HIS A 127 -12.62 -8.26 6.90
C HIS A 127 -12.30 -7.63 8.26
N ASN A 128 -13.13 -7.91 9.26
CA ASN A 128 -12.90 -7.46 10.64
C ASN A 128 -12.64 -5.95 10.75
N VAL A 129 -13.40 -5.15 10.00
CA VAL A 129 -13.28 -3.69 10.04
C VAL A 129 -13.87 -3.17 11.33
N ILE A 130 -13.03 -2.62 12.20
CA ILE A 130 -13.41 -2.02 13.48
C ILE A 130 -13.00 -0.54 13.43
N LEU A 131 -13.99 0.31 13.60
CA LEU A 131 -13.79 1.76 13.64
C LEU A 131 -13.15 2.18 14.96
N ARG A 132 -12.51 3.34 14.97
CA ARG A 132 -11.88 3.90 16.18
C ARG A 132 -12.84 3.98 17.36
N ALA A 133 -14.10 4.36 17.11
CA ALA A 133 -15.12 4.46 18.15
C ALA A 133 -15.48 3.11 18.78
N ASP A 134 -15.32 2.03 18.01
CA ASP A 134 -15.71 0.67 18.41
C ASP A 134 -14.56 -0.08 19.10
N ILE A 135 -13.32 0.46 19.09
CA ILE A 135 -12.17 -0.18 19.75
C ILE A 135 -12.24 0.08 21.26
N PRO A 136 -12.31 -0.96 22.09
CA PRO A 136 -12.25 -0.79 23.54
C PRO A 136 -10.85 -0.26 23.93
N ASN A 137 -10.82 0.73 24.81
CA ASN A 137 -9.60 1.38 25.30
C ASN A 137 -8.75 2.11 24.24
N ALA A 138 -9.31 2.40 23.05
CA ALA A 138 -8.62 3.22 22.07
C ALA A 138 -8.38 4.64 22.61
N THR A 139 -7.23 5.21 22.26
CA THR A 139 -6.93 6.60 22.57
C THR A 139 -7.89 7.52 21.81
N ARG A 140 -8.83 8.12 22.53
CA ARG A 140 -9.85 9.01 21.98
C ARG A 140 -9.33 10.46 21.83
N GLY A 141 -8.11 10.62 21.35
CA GLY A 141 -7.53 11.95 21.08
C GLY A 141 -7.63 12.35 19.62
N THR A 142 -7.21 13.57 19.32
CA THR A 142 -6.94 14.00 17.95
C THR A 142 -5.78 13.18 17.38
N VAL A 143 -5.94 12.69 16.14
CA VAL A 143 -4.86 12.02 15.43
C VAL A 143 -3.90 13.09 14.93
N SER A 144 -2.62 12.97 15.28
CA SER A 144 -1.59 13.83 14.72
C SER A 144 -1.50 13.63 13.20
N GLU A 145 -1.30 14.69 12.44
CA GLU A 145 -1.02 14.63 11.01
C GLU A 145 0.45 14.32 10.70
N SER A 146 1.26 14.00 11.74
CA SER A 146 2.65 13.60 11.54
C SER A 146 2.76 12.35 10.69
N TYR A 147 3.83 12.24 9.91
CA TYR A 147 4.08 11.09 9.05
C TYR A 147 4.32 9.83 9.91
N PRO A 148 3.61 8.74 9.65
CA PRO A 148 3.74 7.53 10.43
C PRO A 148 5.02 6.76 10.10
N HIS A 149 5.52 6.00 11.07
CA HIS A 149 6.45 4.92 10.80
C HIS A 149 5.69 3.74 10.19
N LEU A 150 6.21 3.19 9.11
CA LEU A 150 5.63 2.03 8.44
C LEU A 150 6.39 0.78 8.85
N ILE A 151 5.65 -0.26 9.21
CA ILE A 151 6.19 -1.57 9.51
C ILE A 151 5.48 -2.57 8.59
N PHE A 152 6.26 -3.28 7.78
CA PHE A 152 5.80 -4.37 6.94
C PHE A 152 6.43 -5.67 7.44
N GLU A 153 5.61 -6.64 7.80
CA GLU A 153 6.05 -7.92 8.34
C GLU A 153 5.39 -9.08 7.58
N GLY A 154 6.18 -10.10 7.25
CA GLY A 154 5.68 -11.34 6.65
C GLY A 154 5.52 -11.33 5.13
N PHE A 155 6.00 -10.31 4.43
CA PHE A 155 5.99 -10.24 2.97
C PHE A 155 7.29 -10.82 2.40
N THR A 156 7.31 -12.11 2.15
CA THR A 156 8.54 -12.84 1.79
C THR A 156 8.68 -13.11 0.29
N THR A 157 7.59 -13.02 -0.46
CA THR A 157 7.58 -13.32 -1.89
C THR A 157 7.88 -12.07 -2.73
N PRO A 158 8.38 -12.21 -3.97
CA PRO A 158 8.52 -11.08 -4.90
C PRO A 158 7.20 -10.35 -5.14
N PHE A 159 6.09 -11.08 -5.21
CA PHE A 159 4.77 -10.50 -5.34
C PHE A 159 4.33 -9.77 -4.06
N GLY A 160 4.67 -10.31 -2.88
CA GLY A 160 4.49 -9.63 -1.60
C GLY A 160 5.22 -8.29 -1.56
N GLN A 161 6.45 -8.22 -2.09
CA GLN A 161 7.19 -6.96 -2.21
C GLN A 161 6.52 -5.97 -3.16
N ARG A 162 5.88 -6.45 -4.24
CA ARG A 162 5.05 -5.62 -5.13
C ARG A 162 3.89 -4.98 -4.36
N VAL A 163 3.22 -5.74 -3.51
CA VAL A 163 2.13 -5.24 -2.67
C VAL A 163 2.63 -4.24 -1.62
N VAL A 164 3.78 -4.52 -0.99
CA VAL A 164 4.44 -3.58 -0.08
C VAL A 164 4.73 -2.26 -0.80
N LYS A 165 5.21 -2.30 -2.04
CA LYS A 165 5.48 -1.12 -2.86
C LYS A 165 4.23 -0.28 -3.07
N ILE A 166 3.09 -0.89 -3.45
CA ILE A 166 1.81 -0.21 -3.60
C ILE A 166 1.36 0.46 -2.29
N LEU A 167 1.43 -0.26 -1.18
CA LEU A 167 0.98 0.25 0.12
C LEU A 167 1.92 1.31 0.71
N LYS A 168 3.23 1.16 0.50
CA LYS A 168 4.25 2.09 1.00
C LYS A 168 4.11 3.48 0.39
N HIS A 169 3.87 3.57 -0.92
CA HIS A 169 3.79 4.83 -1.65
C HIS A 169 2.49 5.62 -1.40
N LEU A 170 1.56 5.06 -0.62
CA LEU A 170 0.44 5.84 -0.07
C LEU A 170 0.87 6.76 1.08
N PHE A 171 2.08 6.62 1.58
CA PHE A 171 2.59 7.44 2.67
C PHE A 171 3.77 8.26 2.18
N PRO A 172 3.87 9.51 2.63
CA PRO A 172 4.98 10.36 2.23
C PRO A 172 6.31 9.77 2.70
N PRO A 173 7.36 9.86 1.87
CA PRO A 173 8.69 9.43 2.24
C PRO A 173 9.21 10.29 3.39
N ARG A 174 10.07 9.71 4.21
CA ARG A 174 10.66 10.44 5.33
C ARG A 174 11.78 11.34 4.83
N GLU A 175 11.67 12.63 5.05
CA GLU A 175 12.77 13.57 4.85
C GLU A 175 13.89 13.36 5.88
N TYR A 176 15.13 13.43 5.41
CA TYR A 176 16.30 13.35 6.27
C TYR A 176 16.30 14.55 7.24
N GLY A 177 16.31 14.29 8.56
CA GLY A 177 16.29 15.34 9.57
C GLY A 177 14.91 15.80 10.05
N SER A 178 13.82 15.31 9.46
CA SER A 178 12.47 15.61 9.97
C SER A 178 12.25 15.04 11.37
N LYS A 179 11.46 15.77 12.19
CA LYS A 179 11.07 15.30 13.52
C LYS A 179 10.31 13.98 13.39
N ILE A 180 10.74 13.00 14.17
CA ILE A 180 10.12 11.67 14.22
C ILE A 180 8.72 11.83 14.82
N GLY A 181 7.69 11.53 14.03
CA GLY A 181 6.32 11.39 14.54
C GLY A 181 6.21 10.20 15.50
N ASN A 182 5.20 10.20 16.32
CA ASN A 182 4.92 9.13 17.27
C ASN A 182 3.87 8.12 16.76
N ARG A 183 3.50 8.18 15.47
CA ARG A 183 2.55 7.29 14.82
C ARG A 183 3.25 6.09 14.20
N VAL A 184 2.61 4.93 14.30
CA VAL A 184 3.07 3.69 13.67
C VAL A 184 1.90 3.04 12.95
N VAL A 185 2.09 2.72 11.69
CA VAL A 185 1.15 1.91 10.91
C VAL A 185 1.83 0.60 10.57
N THR A 186 1.24 -0.49 11.01
CA THR A 186 1.77 -1.83 10.82
C THR A 186 0.89 -2.59 9.84
N PHE A 187 1.53 -3.17 8.84
CA PHE A 187 0.97 -4.13 7.90
C PHE A 187 1.63 -5.48 8.15
N LYS A 188 0.89 -6.41 8.72
CA LYS A 188 1.37 -7.75 9.02
C LYS A 188 0.67 -8.77 8.16
N ASN A 189 1.42 -9.49 7.34
CA ASN A 189 0.90 -10.60 6.57
C ASN A 189 0.87 -11.88 7.42
N ILE A 190 -0.29 -12.47 7.55
CA ILE A 190 -0.51 -13.76 8.20
C ILE A 190 -1.36 -14.59 7.24
N GLU A 191 -0.77 -15.64 6.64
CA GLU A 191 -1.46 -16.53 5.70
C GLU A 191 -2.23 -15.76 4.60
N ASP A 192 -1.53 -14.84 3.92
CA ASP A 192 -2.07 -13.97 2.86
C ASP A 192 -3.19 -13.00 3.30
N ASN A 193 -3.37 -12.83 4.59
CA ASN A 193 -4.23 -11.80 5.15
C ASN A 193 -3.35 -10.69 5.75
N ILE A 194 -3.52 -9.49 5.27
CA ILE A 194 -2.78 -8.32 5.72
C ILE A 194 -3.55 -7.66 6.85
N GLU A 195 -3.07 -7.80 8.07
CA GLU A 195 -3.61 -7.05 9.21
C GLU A 195 -3.05 -5.64 9.24
N LEU A 196 -3.94 -4.66 9.16
CA LEU A 196 -3.60 -3.25 9.34
C LEU A 196 -3.93 -2.83 10.76
N ARG A 197 -2.92 -2.25 11.44
CA ARG A 197 -3.04 -1.68 12.79
C ARG A 197 -2.40 -0.30 12.81
N HIS A 198 -3.03 0.61 13.56
CA HIS A 198 -2.52 1.96 13.75
C HIS A 198 -2.36 2.26 15.23
N HIS A 199 -1.12 2.57 15.62
CA HIS A 199 -0.74 2.85 16.99
C HIS A 199 -0.06 4.23 17.11
N VAL A 200 -0.08 4.75 18.31
CA VAL A 200 0.80 5.83 18.74
C VAL A 200 1.72 5.25 19.81
N PHE A 201 3.01 5.59 19.74
CA PHE A 201 3.95 5.17 20.74
C PHE A 201 4.38 6.31 21.65
N VAL A 202 4.60 5.98 22.92
CA VAL A 202 5.16 6.88 23.93
C VAL A 202 6.40 6.22 24.49
N ARG A 203 7.50 6.95 24.52
CA ARG A 203 8.71 6.48 25.18
C ARG A 203 8.57 6.71 26.67
N THR A 204 8.51 5.63 27.45
CA THR A 204 8.43 5.65 28.92
C THR A 204 9.81 5.54 29.57
N GLY A 205 10.85 5.14 28.80
CA GLY A 205 12.22 5.04 29.26
C GLY A 205 13.22 5.01 28.12
N HIS A 206 14.49 4.82 28.46
CA HIS A 206 15.57 4.82 27.46
C HIS A 206 15.43 3.66 26.44
N GLN A 207 14.87 2.53 26.86
CA GLN A 207 14.69 1.32 26.05
C GLN A 207 13.24 0.79 26.09
N SER A 208 12.30 1.51 26.72
CA SER A 208 10.92 1.09 26.85
C SER A 208 9.98 1.99 26.06
N VAL A 209 9.09 1.36 25.30
CA VAL A 209 8.08 2.01 24.48
C VAL A 209 6.73 1.41 24.80
N GLU A 210 5.74 2.23 25.07
CA GLU A 210 4.35 1.82 25.21
C GLU A 210 3.59 2.16 23.92
N LEU A 211 2.76 1.23 23.48
CA LEU A 211 1.92 1.39 22.30
C LEU A 211 0.47 1.58 22.73
N ALA A 212 -0.15 2.62 22.22
CA ALA A 212 -1.57 2.85 22.38
C ALA A 212 -2.26 2.74 21.01
N GLU A 213 -3.28 1.90 20.91
CA GLU A 213 -4.01 1.73 19.67
C GLU A 213 -4.93 2.93 19.42
N VAL A 214 -4.88 3.42 18.19
CA VAL A 214 -5.70 4.56 17.73
C VAL A 214 -6.79 4.08 16.77
N GLY A 215 -6.49 3.06 15.96
CA GLY A 215 -7.38 2.54 14.92
C GLY A 215 -7.38 3.39 13.63
N PRO A 216 -8.13 2.99 12.63
CA PRO A 216 -8.96 1.79 12.55
C PRO A 216 -8.15 0.48 12.53
N ARG A 217 -8.85 -0.65 12.78
CA ARG A 217 -8.31 -2.01 12.53
C ARG A 217 -9.03 -2.60 11.34
N MET A 218 -8.29 -3.31 10.52
CA MET A 218 -8.88 -4.11 9.44
C MET A 218 -7.94 -5.22 9.01
N THR A 219 -8.54 -6.27 8.47
CA THR A 219 -7.83 -7.32 7.76
C THR A 219 -8.12 -7.16 6.28
N MET A 220 -7.08 -7.00 5.48
CA MET A 220 -7.17 -6.85 4.04
C MET A 220 -6.69 -8.13 3.37
N ARG A 221 -7.40 -8.59 2.36
CA ARG A 221 -6.97 -9.71 1.53
C ARG A 221 -6.94 -9.25 0.08
N LEU A 222 -5.78 -9.34 -0.53
CA LEU A 222 -5.63 -9.00 -1.94
C LEU A 222 -6.41 -10.00 -2.80
N PHE A 223 -7.18 -9.51 -3.76
CA PHE A 223 -7.87 -10.38 -4.70
C PHE A 223 -7.55 -10.07 -6.16
N GLU A 224 -7.08 -8.86 -6.48
CA GLU A 224 -6.71 -8.51 -7.84
C GLU A 224 -5.66 -7.39 -7.86
N VAL A 225 -4.68 -7.52 -8.75
CA VAL A 225 -3.80 -6.43 -9.20
C VAL A 225 -3.93 -6.34 -10.71
N ARG A 226 -4.22 -5.15 -11.21
CA ARG A 226 -4.45 -4.88 -12.62
C ARG A 226 -3.57 -3.73 -13.08
N ALA A 227 -3.01 -3.85 -14.27
CA ALA A 227 -2.36 -2.73 -14.94
C ALA A 227 -3.41 -1.71 -15.37
N GLY A 228 -3.10 -0.43 -15.25
CA GLY A 228 -4.03 0.65 -15.57
C GLY A 228 -4.80 1.19 -14.38
N THR A 229 -5.53 2.26 -14.63
CA THR A 229 -6.32 2.99 -13.62
C THR A 229 -7.71 2.38 -13.41
N LEU A 230 -8.39 2.84 -12.39
CA LEU A 230 -9.70 2.35 -11.96
C LEU A 230 -10.79 2.37 -13.05
N GLU A 231 -10.67 3.24 -14.04
CA GLU A 231 -11.58 3.36 -15.17
C GLU A 231 -11.35 2.29 -16.24
N ASN A 232 -10.10 1.82 -16.37
CA ASN A 232 -9.70 0.84 -17.37
C ASN A 232 -10.07 -0.57 -16.90
N LYS A 233 -11.25 -1.03 -17.28
CA LYS A 233 -11.72 -2.37 -16.92
C LYS A 233 -11.07 -3.47 -17.76
N ASP A 234 -10.57 -3.12 -18.93
CA ASP A 234 -9.97 -4.04 -19.90
C ASP A 234 -8.44 -4.08 -19.77
N GLY A 235 -7.88 -3.45 -18.74
CA GLY A 235 -6.44 -3.50 -18.44
C GLY A 235 -5.98 -4.91 -18.13
N ASP A 236 -4.74 -5.22 -18.50
CA ASP A 236 -4.12 -6.50 -18.23
C ASP A 236 -4.12 -6.81 -16.74
N VAL A 237 -4.58 -8.01 -16.38
CA VAL A 237 -4.58 -8.48 -15.01
C VAL A 237 -3.19 -9.04 -14.69
N GLU A 238 -2.42 -8.32 -13.86
CA GLU A 238 -1.12 -8.79 -13.39
C GLU A 238 -1.28 -10.03 -12.50
N TRP A 239 -2.29 -10.00 -11.65
CA TRP A 239 -2.59 -11.10 -10.73
C TRP A 239 -4.02 -11.05 -10.25
N HIS A 240 -4.65 -12.22 -10.10
CA HIS A 240 -5.94 -12.34 -9.42
C HIS A 240 -6.03 -13.62 -8.59
N LEU A 241 -6.81 -13.55 -7.50
CA LEU A 241 -7.03 -14.68 -6.61
C LEU A 241 -7.96 -15.72 -7.24
N ASN A 242 -7.42 -16.86 -7.64
CA ASN A 242 -8.18 -17.96 -8.21
C ASN A 242 -8.88 -18.79 -7.12
N GLN A 243 -10.07 -19.32 -7.42
CA GLN A 243 -10.80 -20.22 -6.50
C GLN A 243 -10.00 -21.48 -6.14
N TYR A 244 -9.12 -21.93 -7.05
CA TYR A 244 -8.30 -23.13 -6.87
C TYR A 244 -7.06 -22.92 -6.00
N THR A 245 -6.64 -21.71 -5.73
CA THR A 245 -5.51 -21.44 -4.80
C THR A 245 -5.86 -21.81 -3.36
N ARG A 246 -7.14 -21.91 -3.00
CA ARG A 246 -7.59 -22.31 -1.67
C ARG A 246 -7.39 -23.79 -1.35
N THR A 247 -7.33 -24.66 -2.34
CA THR A 247 -7.32 -26.13 -2.15
C THR A 247 -5.94 -26.75 -2.24
N SER A 248 -4.96 -26.04 -2.77
CA SER A 248 -3.59 -26.55 -2.80
C SER A 248 -2.89 -26.12 -1.49
N LYS A 249 -2.23 -27.07 -0.82
CA LYS A 249 -1.24 -26.81 0.24
C LYS A 249 -0.03 -26.01 -0.30
N LYS A 250 -0.28 -25.11 -1.22
CA LYS A 250 0.74 -24.33 -1.91
C LYS A 250 0.94 -23.02 -1.20
N LYS A 251 2.23 -22.75 -1.04
CA LYS A 251 2.92 -21.52 -0.66
C LYS A 251 2.03 -20.28 -0.64
N ASP A 252 2.11 -19.56 0.45
CA ASP A 252 1.61 -18.20 0.61
C ASP A 252 2.04 -17.36 -0.61
N TYR A 253 1.15 -16.52 -1.13
CA TYR A 253 1.45 -15.72 -2.33
C TYR A 253 2.00 -14.32 -1.97
N LEU A 254 1.89 -13.87 -0.71
CA LEU A 254 2.40 -12.57 -0.23
C LEU A 254 3.75 -12.66 0.50
#